data_eee2b35a648b116797874a7f0bc04663
#
_entry.id   eee2b35a648b116797874a7f0bc04663
#
_cell.length_a   1.000
_cell.length_b   1.000
_cell.length_c   1.000
_cell.angle_alpha   90.00
_cell.angle_beta   90.00
_cell.angle_gamma   90.00
#
_symmetry.space_group_name_H-M   'P 1'
#
loop_
_entity.id
_entity.type
_entity.pdbx_description
1 polymer ?
#
loop_
_entity_poly.entity_id
_entity_poly.type
_entity_poly.pdbx_seq_one_letter_code
_entity_poly.pdbx_strand_id
1 'polypeptide(L)'
;MIIDNVYVFTPDKAFVKGGIILDGDKIRQVYEEKDAPQLSGDVMDGKGCYAIPGLIDLHFHGCKGDDFCDGDKDAIGRIAEYEASVGVTAIAPATMTLPVEELEQILHTAAEYKKETKDCRKADFLGINMEGPFISPAKKGAQDARNI
;
A
#
# COMPACT_ATOMS: atom_id res chain seq x y z
N MET A 1 -21.62 -3.19 -4.75
CA MET A 1 -20.92 -3.60 -5.98
C MET A 1 -20.58 -5.08 -5.90
N ILE A 2 -20.65 -5.80 -7.00
CA ILE A 2 -20.24 -7.22 -7.10
C ILE A 2 -19.11 -7.31 -8.12
N ILE A 3 -18.05 -8.03 -7.80
CA ILE A 3 -17.01 -8.42 -8.75
C ILE A 3 -17.24 -9.90 -9.03
N ASP A 4 -17.65 -10.24 -10.24
CA ASP A 4 -17.97 -11.62 -10.65
C ASP A 4 -16.94 -12.18 -11.62
N ASN A 5 -16.99 -13.48 -11.88
CA ASN A 5 -16.11 -14.16 -12.84
C ASN A 5 -14.62 -13.92 -12.58
N VAL A 6 -14.20 -14.16 -11.34
CA VAL A 6 -12.79 -14.07 -10.88
C VAL A 6 -12.36 -15.36 -10.18
N TYR A 7 -11.04 -15.56 -10.12
CA TYR A 7 -10.43 -16.55 -9.23
C TYR A 7 -10.01 -15.84 -7.94
N VAL A 8 -10.78 -16.02 -6.87
CA VAL A 8 -10.54 -15.34 -5.59
C VAL A 8 -9.55 -16.14 -4.74
N PHE A 9 -8.51 -15.47 -4.24
CA PHE A 9 -7.60 -16.06 -3.25
C PHE A 9 -8.28 -16.13 -1.89
N THR A 10 -8.36 -17.34 -1.32
CA THR A 10 -9.04 -17.59 -0.05
C THR A 10 -8.06 -17.77 1.12
N PRO A 11 -8.53 -17.67 2.39
CA PRO A 11 -7.70 -17.92 3.57
C PRO A 11 -7.02 -19.29 3.59
N ASP A 12 -7.59 -20.28 2.91
CA ASP A 12 -7.01 -21.62 2.77
C ASP A 12 -5.85 -21.68 1.76
N LYS A 13 -5.39 -20.51 1.28
CA LYS A 13 -4.31 -20.37 0.29
C LYS A 13 -4.60 -21.07 -1.05
N ALA A 14 -5.86 -21.08 -1.44
CA ALA A 14 -6.33 -21.60 -2.71
C ALA A 14 -7.01 -20.49 -3.54
N PHE A 15 -7.06 -20.71 -4.85
CA PHE A 15 -7.89 -19.90 -5.73
C PHE A 15 -9.19 -20.63 -6.01
N VAL A 16 -10.32 -19.98 -5.75
CA VAL A 16 -11.65 -20.50 -6.08
C VAL A 16 -12.30 -19.62 -7.14
N LYS A 17 -12.91 -20.25 -8.15
CA LYS A 17 -13.69 -19.51 -9.16
C LYS A 17 -15.00 -19.07 -8.56
N GLY A 18 -15.34 -17.79 -8.72
CA GLY A 18 -16.55 -17.19 -8.16
C GLY A 18 -16.53 -15.68 -8.21
N GLY A 19 -16.82 -15.05 -7.09
CA GLY A 19 -16.86 -13.60 -7.03
C GLY A 19 -16.83 -13.03 -5.61
N ILE A 20 -16.86 -11.70 -5.55
CA ILE A 20 -16.76 -10.92 -4.32
C ILE A 20 -17.92 -9.93 -4.26
N ILE A 21 -18.63 -9.90 -3.14
CA ILE A 21 -19.66 -8.90 -2.85
C ILE A 21 -19.06 -7.84 -1.94
N LEU A 22 -19.10 -6.59 -2.38
CA LEU A 22 -18.65 -5.43 -1.63
C LEU A 22 -19.84 -4.66 -1.07
N ASP A 23 -19.68 -4.19 0.16
CA ASP A 23 -20.60 -3.29 0.85
C ASP A 23 -19.79 -2.05 1.32
N GLY A 24 -19.91 -0.97 0.54
CA GLY A 24 -19.04 0.19 0.70
C GLY A 24 -17.57 -0.19 0.51
N ASP A 25 -16.77 0.01 1.54
CA ASP A 25 -15.33 -0.26 1.59
C ASP A 25 -14.98 -1.65 2.16
N LYS A 26 -15.97 -2.51 2.38
CA LYS A 26 -15.81 -3.83 2.99
C LYS A 26 -16.14 -4.97 2.04
N ILE A 27 -15.37 -6.05 2.14
CA ILE A 27 -15.74 -7.34 1.55
C ILE A 27 -16.83 -7.94 2.44
N ARG A 28 -18.07 -8.00 1.91
CA ARG A 28 -19.20 -8.61 2.60
C ARG A 28 -19.17 -10.13 2.50
N GLN A 29 -18.83 -10.64 1.31
CA GLN A 29 -18.85 -12.08 1.03
C GLN A 29 -17.93 -12.41 -0.14
N VAL A 30 -17.28 -13.56 -0.06
CA VAL A 30 -16.70 -14.29 -1.18
C VAL A 30 -17.60 -15.49 -1.46
N TYR A 31 -17.90 -15.79 -2.72
CA TYR A 31 -18.70 -16.95 -3.09
C TYR A 31 -18.01 -17.77 -4.19
N GLU A 32 -18.25 -19.08 -4.19
CA GLU A 32 -17.87 -19.96 -5.28
C GLU A 32 -18.92 -19.93 -6.40
N GLU A 33 -18.52 -20.21 -7.64
CA GLU A 33 -19.42 -20.17 -8.81
C GLU A 33 -20.69 -21.06 -8.63
N LYS A 34 -20.55 -22.21 -7.96
CA LYS A 34 -21.68 -23.11 -7.66
C LYS A 34 -22.70 -22.52 -6.67
N ASP A 35 -22.29 -21.57 -5.85
CA ASP A 35 -23.09 -20.90 -4.81
C ASP A 35 -23.35 -19.44 -5.17
N ALA A 36 -23.21 -19.09 -6.46
CA ALA A 36 -23.37 -17.72 -6.93
C ALA A 36 -24.76 -17.18 -6.58
N PRO A 37 -24.85 -16.00 -5.92
CA PRO A 37 -26.14 -15.39 -5.63
C PRO A 37 -26.77 -14.86 -6.92
N GLN A 38 -28.07 -14.53 -6.87
CA GLN A 38 -28.68 -13.78 -7.96
C GLN A 38 -28.01 -12.41 -8.08
N LEU A 39 -27.26 -12.20 -9.17
CA LEU A 39 -26.54 -10.96 -9.42
C LEU A 39 -27.53 -9.83 -9.70
N SER A 40 -27.44 -8.75 -8.94
CA SER A 40 -28.27 -7.57 -9.09
C SER A 40 -27.51 -6.31 -8.71
N GLY A 41 -27.81 -5.20 -9.40
CA GLY A 41 -27.17 -3.92 -9.17
C GLY A 41 -25.87 -3.76 -9.98
N ASP A 42 -24.87 -3.13 -9.36
CA ASP A 42 -23.60 -2.81 -9.98
C ASP A 42 -22.67 -4.04 -9.99
N VAL A 43 -22.49 -4.65 -11.16
CA VAL A 43 -21.70 -5.87 -11.36
C VAL A 43 -20.53 -5.58 -12.30
N MET A 44 -19.32 -5.88 -11.84
CA MET A 44 -18.08 -5.83 -12.62
C MET A 44 -17.70 -7.27 -13.05
N ASP A 45 -17.57 -7.51 -14.35
CA ASP A 45 -17.02 -8.77 -14.86
C ASP A 45 -15.49 -8.76 -14.77
N GLY A 46 -14.95 -9.63 -13.92
CA GLY A 46 -13.51 -9.79 -13.73
C GLY A 46 -12.81 -10.60 -14.82
N LYS A 47 -13.54 -11.09 -15.83
CA LYS A 47 -13.02 -11.75 -17.05
C LYS A 47 -12.04 -12.90 -16.76
N GLY A 48 -12.26 -13.63 -15.67
CA GLY A 48 -11.39 -14.73 -15.25
C GLY A 48 -10.03 -14.29 -14.68
N CYS A 49 -9.90 -13.02 -14.30
CA CYS A 49 -8.70 -12.54 -13.60
C CYS A 49 -8.61 -13.12 -12.18
N TYR A 50 -7.40 -13.05 -11.63
CA TYR A 50 -7.16 -13.41 -10.24
C TYR A 50 -7.43 -12.22 -9.33
N ALA A 51 -8.25 -12.42 -8.31
CA ALA A 51 -8.50 -11.46 -7.24
C ALA A 51 -7.69 -11.85 -6.00
N ILE A 52 -6.77 -11.00 -5.62
CA ILE A 52 -5.91 -11.16 -4.45
C ILE A 52 -6.11 -9.96 -3.50
N PRO A 53 -5.77 -10.08 -2.21
CA PRO A 53 -5.61 -8.89 -1.36
C PRO A 53 -4.64 -7.91 -1.99
N GLY A 54 -4.89 -6.62 -1.81
CA GLY A 54 -3.95 -5.58 -2.23
C GLY A 54 -2.58 -5.81 -1.61
N LEU A 55 -1.52 -5.52 -2.36
CA LEU A 55 -0.15 -5.64 -1.88
C LEU A 55 0.15 -4.56 -0.84
N ILE A 56 1.09 -4.85 0.05
CA ILE A 56 1.58 -3.91 1.06
C ILE A 56 3.07 -3.79 0.88
N ASP A 57 3.56 -2.57 0.61
CA ASP A 57 4.99 -2.30 0.55
C ASP A 57 5.47 -1.69 1.86
N LEU A 58 6.37 -2.40 2.53
CA LEU A 58 6.88 -2.03 3.85
C LEU A 58 8.30 -1.46 3.78
N HIS A 59 8.95 -1.46 2.61
CA HIS A 59 10.32 -0.97 2.49
C HIS A 59 10.66 -0.56 1.06
N PHE A 60 10.57 0.72 0.80
CA PHE A 60 11.02 1.38 -0.43
C PHE A 60 11.32 2.85 -0.10
N HIS A 61 12.09 3.54 -0.93
CA HIS A 61 12.52 4.92 -0.65
C HIS A 61 11.74 5.97 -1.46
N GLY A 62 11.23 5.59 -2.60
CA GLY A 62 10.47 6.48 -3.48
C GLY A 62 10.24 5.87 -4.85
N CYS A 63 9.60 6.63 -5.72
CA CYS A 63 9.33 6.23 -7.11
C CYS A 63 9.08 7.46 -7.99
N LYS A 64 9.19 7.28 -9.32
CA LYS A 64 8.88 8.31 -10.32
C LYS A 64 9.66 9.63 -10.18
N GLY A 65 10.80 9.61 -9.51
CA GLY A 65 11.64 10.79 -9.28
C GLY A 65 11.35 11.52 -7.97
N ASP A 66 10.38 11.06 -7.20
CA ASP A 66 10.14 11.51 -5.82
C ASP A 66 10.81 10.54 -4.83
N ASP A 67 11.41 11.08 -3.78
CA ASP A 67 11.95 10.32 -2.65
C ASP A 67 11.17 10.67 -1.37
N PHE A 68 10.95 9.68 -0.52
CA PHE A 68 10.27 9.91 0.77
C PHE A 68 11.06 10.88 1.65
N CYS A 69 12.38 10.87 1.53
CA CYS A 69 13.26 11.77 2.27
C CYS A 69 13.30 13.21 1.71
N ASP A 70 12.60 13.51 0.62
CA ASP A 70 12.43 14.91 0.17
C ASP A 70 11.65 15.76 1.19
N GLY A 71 10.91 15.11 2.12
CA GLY A 71 10.17 15.78 3.17
C GLY A 71 9.04 16.67 2.63
N ASP A 72 8.46 16.29 1.49
CA ASP A 72 7.37 17.01 0.81
C ASP A 72 6.07 16.19 0.82
N LYS A 73 4.98 16.77 1.30
CA LYS A 73 3.65 16.13 1.33
C LYS A 73 3.14 15.76 -0.07
N ASP A 74 3.41 16.60 -1.05
CA ASP A 74 2.96 16.35 -2.42
C ASP A 74 3.74 15.20 -3.05
N ALA A 75 5.04 15.07 -2.76
CA ALA A 75 5.86 13.92 -3.16
C ALA A 75 5.31 12.62 -2.55
N ILE A 76 5.02 12.58 -1.25
CA ILE A 76 4.37 11.42 -0.59
C ILE A 76 3.04 11.08 -1.29
N GLY A 77 2.25 12.11 -1.65
CA GLY A 77 0.99 11.95 -2.36
C GLY A 77 1.14 11.29 -3.74
N ARG A 78 2.13 11.72 -4.52
CA ARG A 78 2.43 11.13 -5.86
C ARG A 78 2.97 9.71 -5.75
N ILE A 79 3.81 9.45 -4.77
CA ILE A 79 4.29 8.10 -4.45
C ILE A 79 3.11 7.18 -4.14
N ALA A 80 2.22 7.57 -3.22
CA ALA A 80 1.07 6.78 -2.83
C ALA A 80 0.08 6.53 -3.99
N GLU A 81 -0.09 7.47 -4.89
CA GLU A 81 -0.91 7.33 -6.10
C GLU A 81 -0.28 6.33 -7.09
N TYR A 82 1.03 6.42 -7.30
CA TYR A 82 1.73 5.47 -8.15
C TYR A 82 1.66 4.05 -7.60
N GLU A 83 1.94 3.87 -6.31
CA GLU A 83 1.88 2.56 -5.65
C GLU A 83 0.47 1.94 -5.78
N ALA A 84 -0.58 2.72 -5.58
CA ALA A 84 -1.95 2.26 -5.81
C ALA A 84 -2.19 1.83 -7.26
N SER A 85 -1.61 2.53 -8.23
CA SER A 85 -1.76 2.23 -9.66
C SER A 85 -1.15 0.89 -10.09
N VAL A 86 -0.22 0.35 -9.30
CA VAL A 86 0.44 -0.94 -9.53
C VAL A 86 -0.04 -2.05 -8.59
N GLY A 87 -1.11 -1.79 -7.83
CA GLY A 87 -1.76 -2.79 -6.97
C GLY A 87 -1.27 -2.83 -5.52
N VAL A 88 -0.40 -1.91 -5.12
CA VAL A 88 -0.01 -1.71 -3.71
C VAL A 88 -1.06 -0.82 -3.05
N THR A 89 -1.79 -1.37 -2.10
CA THR A 89 -2.91 -0.68 -1.44
C THR A 89 -2.52 -0.02 -0.12
N ALA A 90 -1.35 -0.36 0.42
CA ALA A 90 -0.84 0.24 1.65
C ALA A 90 0.69 0.31 1.62
N ILE A 91 1.25 1.37 2.19
CA ILE A 91 2.68 1.68 2.16
C ILE A 91 3.23 2.07 3.53
N ALA A 92 4.49 1.68 3.76
CA ALA A 92 5.34 2.20 4.82
C ALA A 92 6.73 2.52 4.24
N PRO A 93 6.90 3.70 3.60
CA PRO A 93 8.17 4.06 2.98
C PRO A 93 9.30 4.13 3.99
N ALA A 94 10.52 3.84 3.53
CA ALA A 94 11.71 3.83 4.34
C ALA A 94 12.45 5.18 4.27
N THR A 95 12.99 5.63 5.42
CA THR A 95 13.95 6.74 5.42
C THR A 95 15.34 6.24 5.03
N MET A 96 16.20 7.17 4.62
CA MET A 96 17.66 6.97 4.65
C MET A 96 18.21 7.32 6.03
N THR A 97 19.45 6.93 6.31
CA THR A 97 20.19 7.37 7.48
C THR A 97 20.69 8.81 7.26
N LEU A 98 19.95 9.77 7.77
CA LEU A 98 20.16 11.21 7.63
C LEU A 98 20.47 11.85 9.00
N PRO A 99 20.95 13.10 9.03
CA PRO A 99 21.02 13.87 10.27
C PRO A 99 19.68 13.91 11.01
N VAL A 100 19.72 13.92 12.34
CA VAL A 100 18.51 13.85 13.18
C VAL A 100 17.52 14.98 12.86
N GLU A 101 18.03 16.19 12.64
CA GLU A 101 17.22 17.37 12.35
C GLU A 101 16.46 17.23 11.02
N GLU A 102 17.08 16.62 10.00
CA GLU A 102 16.42 16.32 8.72
C GLU A 102 15.36 15.24 8.90
N LEU A 103 15.67 14.17 9.64
CA LEU A 103 14.70 13.10 9.95
C LEU A 103 13.49 13.64 10.71
N GLU A 104 13.68 14.52 11.70
CA GLU A 104 12.57 15.14 12.43
C GLU A 104 11.64 15.92 11.49
N GLN A 105 12.19 16.63 10.52
CA GLN A 105 11.40 17.36 9.53
C GLN A 105 10.59 16.41 8.64
N ILE A 106 11.23 15.35 8.12
CA ILE A 106 10.60 14.32 7.28
C ILE A 106 9.46 13.62 8.05
N LEU A 107 9.74 13.21 9.30
CA LEU A 107 8.76 12.55 10.16
C LEU A 107 7.57 13.46 10.48
N HIS A 108 7.81 14.75 10.70
CA HIS A 108 6.75 15.73 10.93
C HIS A 108 5.85 15.88 9.70
N THR A 109 6.45 16.07 8.52
CA THR A 109 5.71 16.17 7.25
C THR A 109 4.86 14.93 6.97
N ALA A 110 5.44 13.75 7.19
CA ALA A 110 4.72 12.49 7.01
C ALA A 110 3.56 12.31 8.01
N ALA A 111 3.74 12.75 9.25
CA ALA A 111 2.69 12.72 10.26
C ALA A 111 1.52 13.67 9.91
N GLU A 112 1.82 14.83 9.32
CA GLU A 112 0.79 15.73 8.79
C GLU A 112 0.07 15.13 7.59
N TYR A 113 0.81 14.58 6.62
CA TYR A 113 0.24 13.88 5.47
C TYR A 113 -0.75 12.80 5.92
N LYS A 114 -0.36 11.96 6.87
CA LYS A 114 -1.22 10.90 7.41
C LYS A 114 -2.53 11.41 7.99
N LYS A 115 -2.52 12.57 8.65
CA LYS A 115 -3.72 13.18 9.26
C LYS A 115 -4.68 13.75 8.23
N GLU A 116 -4.15 14.32 7.15
CA GLU A 116 -4.91 15.07 6.16
C GLU A 116 -5.44 14.20 5.02
N THR A 117 -4.75 13.10 4.69
CA THR A 117 -5.02 12.35 3.46
C THR A 117 -5.98 11.19 3.70
N LYS A 118 -7.16 11.28 3.06
CA LYS A 118 -8.10 10.18 2.85
C LYS A 118 -8.55 10.19 1.39
N ASP A 119 -7.70 9.71 0.50
CA ASP A 119 -8.01 9.61 -0.93
C ASP A 119 -7.97 8.13 -1.34
N CYS A 120 -9.12 7.60 -1.75
CA CYS A 120 -9.26 6.18 -2.15
C CYS A 120 -8.49 5.83 -3.45
N ARG A 121 -7.91 6.80 -4.13
CA ARG A 121 -7.04 6.59 -5.30
C ARG A 121 -5.57 6.41 -4.93
N LYS A 122 -5.24 6.53 -3.65
CA LYS A 122 -3.88 6.44 -3.11
C LYS A 122 -3.74 5.22 -2.22
N ALA A 123 -2.55 4.65 -2.17
CA ALA A 123 -2.21 3.65 -1.17
C ALA A 123 -2.30 4.24 0.24
N ASP A 124 -2.83 3.47 1.19
CA ASP A 124 -2.96 3.91 2.57
C ASP A 124 -1.57 4.05 3.21
N PHE A 125 -1.30 5.21 3.80
CA PHE A 125 -0.03 5.48 4.48
C PHE A 125 -0.06 4.90 5.89
N LEU A 126 0.50 3.71 6.08
CA LEU A 126 0.48 2.99 7.36
C LEU A 126 1.37 3.67 8.40
N GLY A 127 2.54 4.12 7.98
CA GLY A 127 3.57 4.69 8.83
C GLY A 127 4.89 4.78 8.08
N ILE A 128 5.98 4.77 8.82
CA ILE A 128 7.34 4.94 8.30
C ILE A 128 8.19 3.76 8.74
N ASN A 129 8.97 3.19 7.81
CA ASN A 129 10.03 2.26 8.11
C ASN A 129 11.35 3.04 8.30
N MET A 130 11.78 3.23 9.52
CA MET A 130 12.95 4.03 9.81
C MET A 130 14.24 3.22 9.60
N GLU A 131 14.95 3.47 8.50
CA GLU A 131 16.25 2.86 8.20
C GLU A 131 17.40 3.74 8.74
N GLY A 132 17.84 3.43 9.95
CA GLY A 132 18.77 4.27 10.68
C GLY A 132 18.06 5.43 11.42
N PRO A 133 18.81 6.25 12.16
CA PRO A 133 20.27 6.18 12.40
C PRO A 133 20.71 5.07 13.39
N PHE A 134 19.80 4.42 14.09
CA PHE A 134 20.07 3.45 15.16
C PHE A 134 20.35 2.04 14.63
N ILE A 135 21.28 1.94 13.67
CA ILE A 135 21.73 0.68 13.07
C ILE A 135 23.19 0.40 13.41
N SER A 136 23.60 -0.88 13.28
CA SER A 136 24.99 -1.26 13.52
C SER A 136 25.92 -0.71 12.43
N PRO A 137 26.97 0.04 12.78
CA PRO A 137 27.97 0.51 11.81
C PRO A 137 28.60 -0.62 11.00
N ALA A 138 28.77 -1.81 11.61
CA ALA A 138 29.33 -2.98 10.93
C ALA A 138 28.39 -3.60 9.88
N LYS A 139 27.11 -3.25 9.90
CA LYS A 139 26.06 -3.78 9.02
C LYS A 139 25.28 -2.69 8.26
N LYS A 140 25.80 -1.49 8.23
CA LYS A 140 25.16 -0.30 7.68
C LYS A 140 24.83 -0.38 6.18
N GLY A 141 25.47 -1.28 5.44
CA GLY A 141 25.30 -1.34 3.98
C GLY A 141 25.71 -0.03 3.31
N ALA A 142 24.85 0.52 2.49
CA ALA A 142 25.06 1.79 1.77
C ALA A 142 24.83 3.04 2.64
N GLN A 143 24.32 2.90 3.85
CA GLN A 143 23.99 4.04 4.73
C GLN A 143 25.24 4.84 5.13
N ASP A 144 25.10 6.16 5.29
CA ASP A 144 26.20 7.04 5.66
C ASP A 144 26.60 6.85 7.14
N ALA A 145 27.84 6.38 7.35
CA ALA A 145 28.34 6.13 8.70
C ALA A 145 28.45 7.39 9.58
N ARG A 146 28.43 8.59 9.00
CA ARG A 146 28.46 9.85 9.74
C ARG A 146 27.17 10.14 10.48
N ASN A 147 26.09 9.52 10.06
CA ASN A 147 24.74 9.75 10.59
C ASN A 147 24.23 8.55 11.44
N ILE A 148 25.12 7.60 11.80
CA ILE A 148 24.79 6.44 12.64
C ILE A 148 25.10 6.73 14.11
#